data_c6b7b821243fe1038c4cfb3cc1ce6947
#
_entry.id   c6b7b821243fe1038c4cfb3cc1ce6947
#
_cell.length_a   1.000
_cell.length_b   1.000
_cell.length_c   1.000
_cell.angle_alpha   90.00
_cell.angle_beta   90.00
_cell.angle_gamma   90.00
#
_symmetry.space_group_name_H-M   'P 1'
#
loop_
_entity.id
_entity.type
_entity.pdbx_description
1 polymer ?
#
loop_
_entity_poly.entity_id
_entity_poly.type
_entity_poly.pdbx_seq_one_letter_code
_entity_poly.pdbx_strand_id
1 'polypeptide(L)'
;MTPTAPQFLTVGEAGDARDIAYLRQEGRQPGLMWLSGFKSDMRGSKAEALAEWADTSGHALTRMDYSGHGASGGAFTDGTISRWLAEAKAVFDSQAPGSRIVVGSSMGGWLALLLTLAHVAEVGLSASRIKGLVLIAPAADFTEALMWQHR
;
A
#
# COMPACT_ATOMS: atom_id res chain seq x y z
N MET A 1 20.38 -3.29 1.89
CA MET A 1 19.78 -4.47 2.54
C MET A 1 18.27 -4.24 2.73
N THR A 2 17.46 -5.20 2.39
CA THR A 2 16.01 -5.10 2.60
C THR A 2 15.68 -5.36 4.07
N PRO A 3 14.77 -4.59 4.67
CA PRO A 3 14.37 -4.81 6.05
C PRO A 3 13.58 -6.12 6.19
N THR A 4 13.77 -6.82 7.30
CA THR A 4 13.09 -8.09 7.58
C THR A 4 12.07 -7.98 8.72
N ALA A 5 12.27 -7.05 9.66
CA ALA A 5 11.36 -6.86 10.77
C ALA A 5 10.40 -5.70 10.47
N PRO A 6 9.09 -5.93 10.57
CA PRO A 6 8.12 -4.87 10.31
C PRO A 6 8.08 -3.84 11.44
N GLN A 7 7.74 -2.62 11.06
CA GLN A 7 7.33 -1.58 11.99
C GLN A 7 5.81 -1.46 11.91
N PHE A 8 5.21 -0.76 12.87
CA PHE A 8 3.76 -0.67 12.94
C PHE A 8 3.29 0.77 13.08
N LEU A 9 2.20 1.09 12.41
CA LEU A 9 1.52 2.38 12.48
C LEU A 9 0.08 2.11 12.92
N THR A 10 -0.37 2.76 13.98
CA THR A 10 -1.77 2.65 14.41
C THR A 10 -2.66 3.52 13.54
N VAL A 11 -3.68 2.93 12.95
CA VAL A 11 -4.66 3.61 12.11
C VAL A 11 -6.05 3.44 12.74
N GLY A 12 -6.82 4.52 12.75
CA GLY A 12 -8.14 4.52 13.38
C GLY A 12 -8.09 4.90 14.85
N GLU A 13 -9.26 5.02 15.45
CA GLU A 13 -9.41 5.48 16.84
C GLU A 13 -10.26 4.50 17.64
N ALA A 14 -9.99 4.44 18.93
CA ALA A 14 -10.75 3.65 19.91
C ALA A 14 -10.92 2.20 19.45
N GLY A 15 -12.15 1.70 19.40
CA GLY A 15 -12.43 0.31 19.01
C GLY A 15 -12.17 -0.01 17.55
N ASP A 16 -11.90 0.99 16.70
CA ASP A 16 -11.56 0.80 15.30
C ASP A 16 -10.05 0.85 15.05
N ALA A 17 -9.24 1.07 16.08
CA ALA A 17 -7.79 1.16 15.94
C ALA A 17 -7.20 -0.21 15.59
N ARG A 18 -6.25 -0.20 14.64
CA ARG A 18 -5.54 -1.40 14.24
C ARG A 18 -4.09 -1.03 13.90
N ASP A 19 -3.19 -1.98 14.12
CA ASP A 19 -1.77 -1.78 13.85
C ASP A 19 -1.45 -2.26 12.44
N ILE A 20 -0.96 -1.35 11.61
CA ILE A 20 -0.63 -1.62 10.22
C ILE A 20 0.88 -1.83 10.11
N ALA A 21 1.26 -3.02 9.69
CA ALA A 21 2.66 -3.39 9.49
C ALA A 21 3.19 -2.80 8.19
N TYR A 22 4.40 -2.28 8.24
CA TYR A 22 5.08 -1.81 7.04
C TYR A 22 6.57 -2.14 7.10
N LEU A 23 7.17 -2.20 5.92
CA LEU A 23 8.60 -2.34 5.74
C LEU A 23 9.08 -1.14 4.95
N ARG A 24 10.05 -0.43 5.49
CA ARG A 24 10.56 0.79 4.88
C ARG A 24 12.05 0.65 4.65
N GLN A 25 12.48 0.79 3.39
CA GLN A 25 13.88 0.88 3.05
C GLN A 25 14.17 2.26 2.49
N GLU A 26 15.25 2.86 3.00
CA GLU A 26 15.68 4.19 2.58
C GLU A 26 16.35 4.12 1.22
N GLY A 27 16.39 5.25 0.54
CA GLY A 27 17.03 5.36 -0.74
C GLY A 27 16.71 6.67 -1.42
N ARG A 28 17.15 6.79 -2.67
CA ARG A 28 16.98 8.02 -3.44
C ARG A 28 15.57 8.14 -4.02
N GLN A 29 15.25 9.35 -4.41
CA GLN A 29 13.99 9.69 -5.09
C GLN A 29 14.09 9.47 -6.61
N PRO A 30 13.00 9.16 -7.31
CA PRO A 30 11.72 8.84 -6.69
C PRO A 30 11.76 7.50 -5.96
N GLY A 31 11.11 7.44 -4.82
CA GLY A 31 10.92 6.17 -4.12
C GLY A 31 9.73 5.42 -4.68
N LEU A 32 9.54 4.21 -4.20
CA LEU A 32 8.43 3.35 -4.60
C LEU A 32 7.54 3.08 -3.39
N MET A 33 6.28 2.76 -3.66
CA MET A 33 5.36 2.23 -2.66
C MET A 33 4.64 1.04 -3.26
N TRP A 34 4.66 -0.09 -2.56
CA TRP A 34 4.03 -1.33 -3.00
C TRP A 34 2.69 -1.55 -2.31
N LEU A 35 1.66 -1.86 -3.11
CA LEU A 35 0.33 -2.22 -2.62
C LEU A 35 -0.04 -3.61 -3.14
N SER A 36 -0.24 -4.55 -2.22
CA SER A 36 -0.50 -5.95 -2.53
C SER A 36 -1.95 -6.20 -2.96
N GLY A 37 -2.19 -7.37 -3.50
CA GLY A 37 -3.52 -7.84 -3.84
C GLY A 37 -4.29 -8.40 -2.66
N PHE A 38 -5.54 -8.75 -2.92
CA PHE A 38 -6.46 -9.34 -1.95
C PHE A 38 -5.91 -10.68 -1.45
N LYS A 39 -5.89 -10.86 -0.13
CA LYS A 39 -5.34 -12.05 0.54
C LYS A 39 -3.85 -12.27 0.30
N SER A 40 -3.15 -11.24 -0.16
CA SER A 40 -1.70 -11.28 -0.32
C SER A 40 -1.03 -10.46 0.78
N ASP A 41 0.28 -10.40 0.77
CA ASP A 41 1.01 -9.62 1.76
C ASP A 41 2.27 -8.98 1.15
N MET A 42 2.92 -8.13 1.95
CA MET A 42 4.09 -7.36 1.53
C MET A 42 5.37 -8.18 1.36
N ARG A 43 5.31 -9.48 1.65
CA ARG A 43 6.41 -10.42 1.47
C ARG A 43 6.16 -11.40 0.32
N GLY A 44 5.12 -11.17 -0.46
CA GLY A 44 4.85 -11.98 -1.65
C GLY A 44 5.96 -11.85 -2.68
N SER A 45 6.00 -12.75 -3.65
CA SER A 45 7.11 -12.83 -4.61
C SER A 45 7.34 -11.55 -5.41
N LYS A 46 6.27 -10.89 -5.84
CA LYS A 46 6.40 -9.63 -6.58
C LYS A 46 6.92 -8.50 -5.69
N ALA A 47 6.45 -8.43 -4.45
CA ALA A 47 6.90 -7.43 -3.49
C ALA A 47 8.37 -7.62 -3.14
N GLU A 48 8.80 -8.86 -2.91
CA GLU A 48 10.19 -9.17 -2.61
C GLU A 48 11.11 -8.88 -3.81
N ALA A 49 10.66 -9.18 -5.02
CA ALA A 49 11.42 -8.86 -6.23
C ALA A 49 11.62 -7.35 -6.38
N LEU A 50 10.57 -6.57 -6.10
CA LEU A 50 10.65 -5.12 -6.14
C LEU A 50 11.60 -4.59 -5.05
N ALA A 51 11.55 -5.17 -3.86
CA ALA A 51 12.43 -4.80 -2.75
C ALA A 51 13.90 -5.03 -3.09
N GLU A 52 14.21 -6.17 -3.72
CA GLU A 52 15.55 -6.48 -4.20
C GLU A 52 16.03 -5.50 -5.24
N TRP A 53 15.17 -5.19 -6.21
CA TRP A 53 15.50 -4.21 -7.24
C TRP A 53 15.74 -2.83 -6.64
N ALA A 54 14.89 -2.40 -5.72
CA ALA A 54 15.02 -1.10 -5.06
C ALA A 54 16.33 -1.02 -4.26
N ASP A 55 16.68 -2.08 -3.55
CA ASP A 55 17.92 -2.16 -2.79
C ASP A 55 19.13 -2.06 -3.71
N THR A 56 19.15 -2.84 -4.79
CA THR A 56 20.26 -2.86 -5.74
C THR A 56 20.41 -1.53 -6.48
N SER A 57 19.30 -0.91 -6.87
CA SER A 57 19.32 0.36 -7.60
C SER A 57 19.39 1.60 -6.69
N GLY A 58 19.29 1.41 -5.38
CA GLY A 58 19.41 2.50 -4.40
C GLY A 58 18.17 3.37 -4.25
N HIS A 59 17.01 2.89 -4.65
CA HIS A 59 15.75 3.64 -4.50
C HIS A 59 15.06 3.31 -3.18
N ALA A 60 14.39 4.30 -2.60
CA ALA A 60 13.54 4.08 -1.43
C ALA A 60 12.32 3.21 -1.79
N LEU A 61 11.85 2.41 -0.85
CA LEU A 61 10.64 1.61 -1.01
C LEU A 61 9.91 1.51 0.32
N THR A 62 8.61 1.68 0.28
CA THR A 62 7.73 1.39 1.42
C THR A 62 6.72 0.32 0.98
N ARG A 63 6.60 -0.72 1.80
CA ARG A 63 5.63 -1.81 1.63
C ARG A 63 4.75 -1.86 2.85
N MET A 64 3.50 -2.31 2.70
CA MET A 64 2.57 -2.42 3.82
C MET A 64 1.67 -3.63 3.68
N ASP A 65 1.12 -4.06 4.81
CA ASP A 65 0.02 -5.01 4.86
C ASP A 65 -1.26 -4.30 5.27
N TYR A 66 -2.35 -4.54 4.55
CA TYR A 66 -3.67 -4.05 4.97
C TYR A 66 -4.12 -4.76 6.25
N SER A 67 -5.06 -4.16 6.98
CA SER A 67 -5.65 -4.85 8.13
C SER A 67 -6.21 -6.21 7.73
N GLY A 68 -6.05 -7.20 8.61
CA GLY A 68 -6.46 -8.57 8.34
C GLY A 68 -5.57 -9.33 7.37
N HIS A 69 -4.45 -8.74 6.95
CA HIS A 69 -3.48 -9.35 6.02
C HIS A 69 -2.09 -9.37 6.67
N GLY A 70 -1.31 -10.37 6.32
CA GLY A 70 0.10 -10.47 6.70
C GLY A 70 0.34 -10.25 8.18
N ALA A 71 1.22 -9.31 8.50
CA ALA A 71 1.62 -9.00 9.89
C ALA A 71 0.75 -7.89 10.53
N SER A 72 -0.20 -7.32 9.80
CA SER A 72 -1.06 -6.28 10.34
C SER A 72 -2.14 -6.85 11.25
N GLY A 73 -2.59 -6.02 12.19
CA GLY A 73 -3.72 -6.35 13.05
C GLY A 73 -5.06 -6.22 12.34
N GLY A 74 -6.13 -6.36 13.12
CA GLY A 74 -7.49 -6.31 12.62
C GLY A 74 -7.97 -7.65 12.10
N ALA A 75 -9.28 -7.76 11.92
CA ALA A 75 -9.90 -8.97 11.39
C ALA A 75 -10.12 -8.82 9.90
N PHE A 76 -9.80 -9.86 9.14
CA PHE A 76 -10.02 -9.86 7.69
C PHE A 76 -11.49 -9.59 7.33
N THR A 77 -12.41 -10.11 8.13
CA THR A 77 -13.85 -9.95 7.91
C THR A 77 -14.35 -8.50 8.09
N ASP A 78 -13.58 -7.65 8.75
CA ASP A 78 -13.92 -6.23 8.90
C ASP A 78 -13.43 -5.40 7.70
N GLY A 79 -12.73 -6.01 6.77
CA GLY A 79 -12.10 -5.34 5.64
C GLY A 79 -13.09 -4.79 4.63
N THR A 80 -12.82 -3.57 4.18
CA THR A 80 -13.50 -2.93 3.05
C THR A 80 -12.45 -2.15 2.27
N ILE A 81 -12.75 -1.82 1.03
CA ILE A 81 -11.86 -0.98 0.23
C ILE A 81 -11.62 0.37 0.90
N SER A 82 -12.66 0.98 1.46
CA SER A 82 -12.52 2.27 2.15
C SER A 82 -11.59 2.16 3.35
N ARG A 83 -11.68 1.08 4.11
CA ARG A 83 -10.83 0.82 5.27
C ARG A 83 -9.36 0.63 4.84
N TRP A 84 -9.13 -0.19 3.84
CA TRP A 84 -7.79 -0.44 3.32
C TRP A 84 -7.19 0.79 2.65
N LEU A 85 -8.01 1.60 1.99
CA LEU A 85 -7.56 2.88 1.43
C LEU A 85 -7.11 3.84 2.53
N ALA A 86 -7.86 3.93 3.62
CA ALA A 86 -7.47 4.78 4.76
C ALA A 86 -6.12 4.35 5.33
N GLU A 87 -5.87 3.04 5.41
CA GLU A 87 -4.60 2.50 5.87
C GLU A 87 -3.47 2.82 4.89
N ALA A 88 -3.68 2.63 3.60
CA ALA A 88 -2.71 2.96 2.57
C ALA A 88 -2.37 4.46 2.60
N LYS A 89 -3.38 5.31 2.75
CA LYS A 89 -3.18 6.76 2.85
C LYS A 89 -2.35 7.13 4.07
N ALA A 90 -2.63 6.53 5.22
CA ALA A 90 -1.89 6.78 6.46
C ALA A 90 -0.41 6.38 6.33
N VAL A 91 -0.13 5.23 5.74
CA VAL A 91 1.24 4.77 5.51
C VAL A 91 1.93 5.69 4.48
N PHE A 92 1.25 6.03 3.39
CA PHE A 92 1.80 6.93 2.38
C PHE A 92 2.18 8.27 2.98
N ASP A 93 1.27 8.87 3.76
CA ASP A 93 1.48 10.20 4.32
C ASP A 93 2.63 10.24 5.34
N SER A 94 2.81 9.19 6.12
CA SER A 94 3.76 9.19 7.24
C SER A 94 5.04 8.40 6.98
N GLN A 95 5.00 7.36 6.14
CA GLN A 95 6.11 6.43 5.99
C GLN A 95 6.65 6.32 4.56
N ALA A 96 6.11 7.09 3.63
CA ALA A 96 6.58 7.13 2.25
C ALA A 96 6.86 8.58 1.83
N PRO A 97 7.86 9.23 2.46
CA PRO A 97 8.15 10.64 2.17
C PRO A 97 8.72 10.84 0.78
N GLY A 98 8.64 12.07 0.30
CA GLY A 98 9.20 12.46 -0.98
C GLY A 98 8.36 12.01 -2.17
N SER A 99 8.96 12.06 -3.35
CA SER A 99 8.31 11.64 -4.58
C SER A 99 8.21 10.13 -4.65
N ARG A 100 7.04 9.62 -5.02
CA ARG A 100 6.78 8.18 -5.07
C ARG A 100 6.17 7.76 -6.40
N ILE A 101 6.56 6.57 -6.84
CA ILE A 101 5.85 5.82 -7.86
C ILE A 101 5.13 4.70 -7.12
N VAL A 102 3.81 4.64 -7.25
CA VAL A 102 3.02 3.64 -6.55
C VAL A 102 2.84 2.43 -7.46
N VAL A 103 3.22 1.27 -6.96
CA VAL A 103 3.15 0.00 -7.70
C VAL A 103 2.10 -0.87 -7.03
N GLY A 104 1.05 -1.17 -7.75
CA GLY A 104 -0.06 -1.96 -7.22
C GLY A 104 -0.37 -3.17 -8.07
N SER A 105 -0.61 -4.31 -7.44
CA SER A 105 -0.93 -5.56 -8.11
C SER A 105 -2.36 -5.97 -7.76
N SER A 106 -3.16 -6.29 -8.78
CA SER A 106 -4.54 -6.73 -8.65
C SER A 106 -5.37 -5.69 -7.87
N MET A 107 -5.97 -6.04 -6.72
CA MET A 107 -6.68 -5.09 -5.86
C MET A 107 -5.78 -3.91 -5.45
N GLY A 108 -4.49 -4.16 -5.25
CA GLY A 108 -3.52 -3.10 -4.97
C GLY A 108 -3.42 -2.08 -6.08
N GLY A 109 -3.66 -2.47 -7.33
CA GLY A 109 -3.75 -1.54 -8.46
C GLY A 109 -4.95 -0.61 -8.33
N TRP A 110 -6.09 -1.13 -7.92
CA TRP A 110 -7.26 -0.31 -7.64
C TRP A 110 -6.99 0.66 -6.49
N LEU A 111 -6.42 0.15 -5.40
CA LEU A 111 -6.07 1.00 -4.26
C LEU A 111 -5.03 2.07 -4.63
N ALA A 112 -4.09 1.76 -5.53
CA ALA A 112 -3.13 2.74 -6.02
C ALA A 112 -3.81 3.90 -6.75
N LEU A 113 -4.82 3.60 -7.56
CA LEU A 113 -5.62 4.62 -8.23
C LEU A 113 -6.40 5.46 -7.23
N LEU A 114 -7.07 4.82 -6.28
CA LEU A 114 -7.85 5.52 -5.26
C LEU A 114 -6.95 6.38 -4.35
N LEU A 115 -5.79 5.87 -3.98
CA LEU A 115 -4.80 6.61 -3.20
C LEU A 115 -4.34 7.86 -3.95
N THR A 116 -4.08 7.73 -5.24
CA THR A 116 -3.66 8.85 -6.07
C THR A 116 -4.75 9.91 -6.14
N LEU A 117 -6.00 9.50 -6.35
CA LEU A 117 -7.12 10.43 -6.38
C LEU A 117 -7.30 11.15 -5.05
N ALA A 118 -7.21 10.43 -3.94
CA ALA A 118 -7.33 11.01 -2.61
C ALA A 118 -6.21 12.01 -2.33
N HIS A 119 -4.98 11.67 -2.71
CA HIS A 119 -3.82 12.54 -2.51
C HIS A 119 -3.93 13.81 -3.37
N VAL A 120 -4.29 13.67 -4.64
CA VAL A 120 -4.47 14.82 -5.54
C VAL A 120 -5.62 15.72 -5.07
N ALA A 121 -6.70 15.13 -4.57
CA ALA A 121 -7.81 15.91 -4.01
C ALA A 121 -7.37 16.73 -2.79
N GLU A 122 -6.41 16.23 -2.02
CA GLU A 122 -5.90 16.91 -0.83
C GLU A 122 -4.91 18.02 -1.16
N VAL A 123 -3.93 17.76 -2.02
CA VAL A 123 -2.80 18.68 -2.24
C VAL A 123 -2.80 19.36 -3.61
N GLY A 124 -3.61 18.91 -4.54
CA GLY A 124 -3.62 19.38 -5.92
C GLY A 124 -2.63 18.64 -6.80
N LEU A 125 -2.88 18.63 -8.09
CA LEU A 125 -2.06 17.89 -9.06
C LEU A 125 -0.61 18.39 -9.09
N SER A 126 -0.40 19.72 -9.06
CA SER A 126 0.94 20.29 -9.12
C SER A 126 1.79 19.99 -7.88
N ALA A 127 1.17 19.81 -6.74
CA ALA A 127 1.86 19.49 -5.49
C ALA A 127 1.88 18.00 -5.17
N SER A 128 1.37 17.16 -6.06
CA SER A 128 1.32 15.72 -5.83
C SER A 128 2.73 15.13 -5.71
N ARG A 129 2.91 14.28 -4.69
CA ARG A 129 4.13 13.50 -4.50
C ARG A 129 4.09 12.19 -5.29
N ILE A 130 2.91 11.77 -5.75
CA ILE A 130 2.77 10.58 -6.60
C ILE A 130 3.08 11.00 -8.04
N LYS A 131 4.22 10.55 -8.54
CA LYS A 131 4.75 10.95 -9.85
C LYS A 131 4.45 9.92 -10.94
N GLY A 132 3.99 8.75 -10.59
CA GLY A 132 3.65 7.71 -11.53
C GLY A 132 2.99 6.54 -10.85
N LEU A 133 2.37 5.69 -11.68
CA LEU A 133 1.70 4.46 -11.24
C LEU A 133 2.20 3.31 -12.12
N VAL A 134 2.46 2.17 -11.48
CA VAL A 134 2.69 0.92 -12.19
C VAL A 134 1.59 -0.05 -11.72
N LEU A 135 0.72 -0.42 -12.63
CA LEU A 135 -0.42 -1.26 -12.31
C LEU A 135 -0.22 -2.62 -12.95
N ILE A 136 -0.18 -3.66 -12.12
CA ILE A 136 0.03 -5.04 -12.56
C ILE A 136 -1.30 -5.77 -12.46
N ALA A 137 -1.91 -6.10 -13.61
CA ALA A 137 -3.21 -6.75 -13.69
C ALA A 137 -4.22 -6.10 -12.72
N PRO A 138 -4.46 -4.77 -12.84
CA PRO A 138 -5.31 -4.08 -11.88
C PRO A 138 -6.73 -4.63 -11.91
N ALA A 139 -7.37 -4.68 -10.74
CA ALA A 139 -8.69 -5.25 -10.56
C ALA A 139 -9.64 -4.19 -9.97
N ALA A 140 -9.93 -3.15 -10.75
CA ALA A 140 -10.98 -2.20 -10.41
C ALA A 140 -12.31 -2.97 -10.36
N ASP A 141 -13.20 -2.59 -9.46
CA ASP A 141 -14.47 -3.28 -9.20
C ASP A 141 -14.32 -4.72 -8.71
N PHE A 142 -13.09 -5.12 -8.39
CA PHE A 142 -12.78 -6.47 -7.94
C PHE A 142 -13.66 -6.90 -6.76
N THR A 143 -13.81 -6.05 -5.78
CA THR A 143 -14.57 -6.39 -4.58
C THR A 143 -16.06 -6.51 -4.89
N GLU A 144 -16.58 -5.69 -5.75
CA GLU A 144 -17.98 -5.78 -6.17
C GLU A 144 -18.21 -7.07 -6.96
N ALA A 145 -17.40 -7.32 -7.96
CA ALA A 145 -17.59 -8.48 -8.83
C ALA A 145 -17.38 -9.81 -8.11
N LEU A 146 -16.37 -9.91 -7.24
CA LEU A 146 -16.00 -11.15 -6.58
C LEU A 146 -16.64 -11.33 -5.21
N MET A 147 -16.73 -10.27 -4.42
CA MET A 147 -17.25 -10.40 -3.05
C MET A 147 -18.77 -10.48 -3.00
N TRP A 148 -19.45 -9.86 -3.96
CA TRP A 148 -20.90 -10.03 -4.07
C TRP A 148 -21.30 -11.45 -4.40
N GLN A 149 -20.52 -12.12 -5.25
CA GLN A 149 -20.81 -13.48 -5.67
C GLN A 149 -20.53 -14.53 -4.58
N HIS A 150 -19.77 -14.16 -3.56
CA HIS A 150 -19.33 -15.07 -2.51
C HIS A 150 -19.88 -14.70 -1.13
N ARG A 151 -20.91 -13.92 -1.09
CA ARG A 151 -21.59 -13.59 0.16
C ARG A 151 -22.32 -14.79 0.76
#